data_4e1fb0e2348fbadaf6b259418f9b3e31
#
_entry.id   4e1fb0e2348fbadaf6b259418f9b3e31
#
_cell.length_a   1.000
_cell.length_b   1.000
_cell.length_c   1.000
_cell.angle_alpha   90.00
_cell.angle_beta   90.00
_cell.angle_gamma   90.00
#
_symmetry.space_group_name_H-M   'P 1'
#
loop_
_entity.id
_entity.type
_entity.pdbx_description
1 polymer ?
#
loop_
_entity_poly.entity_id
_entity_poly.type
_entity_poly.pdbx_seq_one_letter_code
_entity_poly.pdbx_strand_id
1 'polypeptide(L)'
;MTSPWTFNNPILPGFHPDPSVCRVGEDYYLITSTFEYFPGVPIFHSRDLVHWRCLGHVLDRASQLNLDDVEPSQGIYAPTIRYHEGCFYVVVTIRRPAGDGAVHDDNIIVTTTDPAGDWSEPVTLVDQSGVIDPSLFFDDDGRIVVDIFPPDSL
;
A
#
# COMPACT_ATOMS: atom_id res chain seq x y z
N MET A 1 4.07 -32.62 -25.46
CA MET A 1 3.27 -32.11 -24.33
C MET A 1 4.16 -31.11 -23.63
N THR A 2 3.86 -29.82 -23.75
CA THR A 2 4.59 -28.77 -23.01
C THR A 2 4.29 -28.98 -21.52
N SER A 3 5.35 -29.01 -20.71
CA SER A 3 5.25 -29.07 -19.24
C SER A 3 4.32 -27.97 -18.74
N PRO A 4 3.43 -28.23 -17.78
CA PRO A 4 2.68 -27.17 -17.15
C PRO A 4 3.65 -26.14 -16.57
N TRP A 5 3.31 -24.87 -16.67
CA TRP A 5 4.10 -23.78 -16.10
C TRP A 5 4.32 -24.08 -14.62
N THR A 6 5.58 -24.19 -14.21
CA THR A 6 5.96 -24.44 -12.81
C THR A 6 6.83 -23.31 -12.31
N PHE A 7 6.63 -22.93 -11.07
CA PHE A 7 7.47 -21.96 -10.36
C PHE A 7 7.73 -22.45 -8.94
N ASN A 8 8.75 -21.93 -8.31
CA ASN A 8 9.09 -22.23 -6.92
C ASN A 8 8.62 -21.14 -5.98
N ASN A 9 8.02 -21.50 -4.86
CA ASN A 9 7.71 -20.58 -3.78
C ASN A 9 8.89 -20.49 -2.79
N PRO A 10 9.10 -19.30 -2.16
CA PRO A 10 8.40 -18.06 -2.40
C PRO A 10 8.82 -17.37 -3.71
N ILE A 11 7.87 -16.83 -4.47
CA ILE A 11 8.14 -16.05 -5.69
C ILE A 11 8.78 -14.68 -5.39
N LEU A 12 8.58 -14.16 -4.18
CA LEU A 12 9.18 -12.95 -3.64
C LEU A 12 9.67 -13.26 -2.22
N PRO A 13 10.95 -13.67 -2.05
CA PRO A 13 11.49 -14.00 -0.73
C PRO A 13 11.76 -12.75 0.09
N GLY A 14 11.45 -12.81 1.39
CA GLY A 14 11.67 -11.71 2.33
C GLY A 14 10.44 -11.39 3.17
N PHE A 15 10.43 -10.18 3.74
CA PHE A 15 9.33 -9.67 4.53
C PHE A 15 8.40 -8.84 3.64
N HIS A 16 7.31 -9.43 3.22
CA HIS A 16 6.33 -8.85 2.29
C HIS A 16 4.90 -9.13 2.75
N PRO A 17 4.49 -8.57 3.90
CA PRO A 17 3.14 -8.76 4.43
C PRO A 17 2.10 -7.94 3.66
N ASP A 18 0.84 -8.34 3.76
CA ASP A 18 -0.34 -7.61 3.28
C ASP A 18 -0.25 -7.21 1.79
N PRO A 19 0.02 -8.14 0.87
CA PRO A 19 0.24 -7.78 -0.52
C PRO A 19 -1.05 -7.29 -1.21
N SER A 20 -0.94 -6.19 -1.96
CA SER A 20 -1.97 -5.71 -2.87
C SER A 20 -1.42 -5.61 -4.29
N VAL A 21 -2.21 -6.03 -5.28
CA VAL A 21 -1.81 -6.07 -6.70
C VAL A 21 -2.83 -5.34 -7.56
N CYS A 22 -2.33 -4.54 -8.52
CA CYS A 22 -3.15 -4.06 -9.63
C CYS A 22 -2.53 -4.44 -10.98
N ARG A 23 -3.35 -4.45 -12.03
CA ARG A 23 -2.95 -4.75 -13.40
C ARG A 23 -3.19 -3.56 -14.31
N VAL A 24 -2.20 -3.24 -15.15
CA VAL A 24 -2.32 -2.21 -16.19
C VAL A 24 -1.82 -2.81 -17.52
N GLY A 25 -2.75 -3.16 -18.41
CA GLY A 25 -2.40 -3.84 -19.64
C GLY A 25 -1.78 -5.22 -19.39
N GLU A 26 -0.50 -5.39 -19.73
CA GLU A 26 0.28 -6.62 -19.48
C GLU A 26 1.16 -6.54 -18.23
N ASP A 27 1.16 -5.41 -17.56
CA ASP A 27 2.03 -5.14 -16.41
C ASP A 27 1.25 -5.30 -15.09
N TYR A 28 1.90 -5.90 -14.09
CA TYR A 28 1.38 -6.10 -12.75
C TYR A 28 2.25 -5.31 -11.76
N TYR A 29 1.60 -4.64 -10.81
CA TYR A 29 2.24 -3.86 -9.77
C TYR A 29 1.78 -4.37 -8.42
N LEU A 30 2.73 -4.73 -7.56
CA LEU A 30 2.51 -5.27 -6.22
C LEU A 30 3.13 -4.35 -5.19
N ILE A 31 2.40 -4.08 -4.12
CA ILE A 31 2.88 -3.34 -2.95
C ILE A 31 2.64 -4.17 -1.68
N THR A 32 3.40 -3.89 -0.63
CA THR A 32 3.25 -4.55 0.68
C THR A 32 3.37 -3.55 1.82
N SER A 33 2.87 -3.90 3.01
CA SER A 33 3.14 -3.17 4.23
C SER A 33 4.60 -3.28 4.66
N THR A 34 5.06 -2.37 5.51
CA THR A 34 6.43 -2.39 6.05
C THR A 34 6.50 -2.07 7.54
N PHE A 35 5.38 -1.83 8.19
CA PHE A 35 5.29 -1.49 9.61
C PHE A 35 6.23 -0.33 9.99
N GLU A 36 7.14 -0.52 10.93
CA GLU A 36 8.09 0.48 11.41
C GLU A 36 9.27 0.76 10.44
N TYR A 37 9.38 0.00 9.33
CA TYR A 37 10.54 0.13 8.44
C TYR A 37 10.34 1.24 7.40
N PHE A 38 11.40 2.05 7.23
CA PHE A 38 11.51 3.08 6.20
C PHE A 38 12.65 2.75 5.21
N PRO A 39 12.49 3.00 3.90
CA PRO A 39 11.33 3.56 3.19
C PRO A 39 10.13 2.62 3.19
N GLY A 40 8.92 3.20 3.17
CA GLY A 40 7.67 2.49 3.30
C GLY A 40 7.01 2.10 1.98
N VAL A 41 6.25 1.01 2.03
CA VAL A 41 5.44 0.51 0.91
C VAL A 41 6.29 0.26 -0.34
N PRO A 42 7.14 -0.80 -0.37
CA PRO A 42 7.87 -1.16 -1.57
C PRO A 42 6.91 -1.46 -2.71
N ILE A 43 7.29 -1.06 -3.93
CA ILE A 43 6.54 -1.35 -5.15
C ILE A 43 7.34 -2.23 -6.08
N PHE A 44 6.72 -3.30 -6.55
CA PHE A 44 7.30 -4.28 -7.45
C PHE A 44 6.52 -4.35 -8.76
N HIS A 45 7.22 -4.67 -9.83
CA HIS A 45 6.67 -4.85 -11.17
C HIS A 45 6.93 -6.27 -11.68
N SER A 46 5.94 -6.84 -12.36
CA SER A 46 6.04 -8.12 -13.06
C SER A 46 5.17 -8.14 -14.32
N ARG A 47 5.49 -9.05 -15.27
CA ARG A 47 4.64 -9.38 -16.44
C ARG A 47 4.08 -10.78 -16.39
N ASP A 48 4.44 -11.56 -15.39
CA ASP A 48 4.06 -12.99 -15.30
C ASP A 48 3.61 -13.42 -13.90
N LEU A 49 3.56 -12.48 -12.92
CA LEU A 49 3.24 -12.71 -11.51
C LEU A 49 4.22 -13.63 -10.77
N VAL A 50 5.33 -14.00 -11.41
CA VAL A 50 6.37 -14.88 -10.85
C VAL A 50 7.69 -14.15 -10.67
N HIS A 51 8.11 -13.41 -11.70
CA HIS A 51 9.36 -12.66 -11.68
C HIS A 51 9.09 -11.18 -11.36
N TRP A 52 9.40 -10.80 -10.14
CA TRP A 52 9.18 -9.46 -9.61
C TRP A 52 10.46 -8.65 -9.54
N ARG A 53 10.41 -7.42 -9.97
CA ARG A 53 11.49 -6.43 -9.86
C ARG A 53 11.03 -5.27 -9.00
N CYS A 54 11.78 -4.94 -7.94
CA CYS A 54 11.53 -3.74 -7.14
C CYS A 54 11.76 -2.49 -8.00
N LEU A 55 10.79 -1.57 -7.99
CA LEU A 55 10.87 -0.27 -8.64
C LEU A 55 11.36 0.83 -7.68
N GLY A 56 11.09 0.70 -6.41
CA GLY A 56 11.33 1.68 -5.37
C GLY A 56 10.32 1.55 -4.24
N HIS A 57 9.96 2.67 -3.64
CA HIS A 57 8.99 2.74 -2.55
C HIS A 57 8.00 3.88 -2.80
N VAL A 58 6.77 3.68 -2.34
CA VAL A 58 5.67 4.66 -2.45
C VAL A 58 5.87 5.82 -1.48
N LEU A 59 6.37 5.50 -0.27
CA LEU A 59 6.61 6.45 0.81
C LEU A 59 8.11 6.47 1.12
N ASP A 60 8.86 7.31 0.43
CA ASP A 60 10.33 7.35 0.50
C ASP A 60 10.90 8.70 0.97
N ARG A 61 10.04 9.68 1.26
CA ARG A 61 10.42 11.01 1.73
C ARG A 61 9.94 11.28 3.15
N ALA A 62 10.76 11.97 3.94
CA ALA A 62 10.41 12.37 5.30
C ALA A 62 9.18 13.31 5.35
N SER A 63 8.87 14.02 4.26
CA SER A 63 7.65 14.82 4.14
C SER A 63 6.38 13.97 4.03
N GLN A 64 6.50 12.76 3.48
CA GLN A 64 5.35 11.86 3.30
C GLN A 64 5.06 11.03 4.55
N LEU A 65 6.08 10.68 5.31
CA LEU A 65 5.99 9.71 6.37
C LEU A 65 6.95 10.03 7.51
N ASN A 66 6.41 10.22 8.71
CA ASN A 66 7.18 10.27 9.94
C ASN A 66 6.88 9.02 10.77
N LEU A 67 7.91 8.22 11.05
CA LEU A 67 7.87 7.02 11.89
C LEU A 67 8.60 7.21 13.23
N ASP A 68 8.90 8.46 13.62
CA ASP A 68 9.45 8.74 14.94
C ASP A 68 8.49 8.24 16.02
N ASP A 69 9.03 7.60 17.05
CA ASP A 69 8.28 7.05 18.17
C ASP A 69 7.28 5.93 17.84
N VAL A 70 7.33 5.35 16.63
CA VAL A 70 6.50 4.20 16.26
C VAL A 70 7.00 2.95 16.96
N GLU A 71 6.10 2.26 17.67
CA GLU A 71 6.41 1.01 18.35
C GLU A 71 6.60 -0.15 17.33
N PRO A 72 7.35 -1.20 17.70
CA PRO A 72 7.47 -2.38 16.86
C PRO A 72 6.11 -2.95 16.44
N SER A 73 5.99 -3.31 15.16
CA SER A 73 4.75 -3.80 14.54
C SER A 73 3.61 -2.76 14.45
N GLN A 74 3.92 -1.48 14.62
CA GLN A 74 3.07 -0.35 14.25
C GLN A 74 3.62 0.33 12.99
N GLY A 75 3.11 1.51 12.64
CA GLY A 75 3.53 2.26 11.46
C GLY A 75 2.69 1.94 10.24
N ILE A 76 3.31 1.44 9.19
CA ILE A 76 2.71 1.27 7.87
C ILE A 76 1.97 -0.08 7.78
N TYR A 77 0.65 -0.04 7.88
CA TYR A 77 -0.24 -1.21 7.81
C TYR A 77 -0.57 -1.58 6.36
N ALA A 78 -1.59 -2.43 6.17
CA ALA A 78 -1.96 -2.97 4.86
C ALA A 78 -2.28 -1.85 3.85
N PRO A 79 -1.51 -1.73 2.74
CA PRO A 79 -1.80 -0.80 1.68
C PRO A 79 -2.69 -1.43 0.61
N THR A 80 -3.43 -0.61 -0.11
CA THR A 80 -4.13 -1.02 -1.33
C THR A 80 -3.70 -0.18 -2.51
N ILE A 81 -3.33 -0.82 -3.63
CA ILE A 81 -3.03 -0.16 -4.90
C ILE A 81 -4.17 -0.33 -5.89
N ARG A 82 -4.52 0.74 -6.61
CA ARG A 82 -5.45 0.73 -7.74
C ARG A 82 -4.89 1.57 -8.89
N TYR A 83 -5.34 1.27 -10.09
CA TYR A 83 -5.08 2.08 -11.27
C TYR A 83 -6.41 2.48 -11.91
N HIS A 84 -6.57 3.77 -12.17
CA HIS A 84 -7.77 4.32 -12.80
C HIS A 84 -7.40 5.54 -13.65
N GLU A 85 -7.87 5.59 -14.89
CA GLU A 85 -7.70 6.74 -15.82
C GLU A 85 -6.29 7.31 -15.92
N GLY A 86 -5.28 6.42 -16.04
CA GLY A 86 -3.89 6.85 -16.22
C GLY A 86 -3.13 7.16 -14.93
N CYS A 87 -3.77 7.01 -13.77
CA CYS A 87 -3.19 7.32 -12.47
C CYS A 87 -3.19 6.09 -11.55
N PHE A 88 -2.10 5.90 -10.82
CA PHE A 88 -2.02 4.96 -9.71
C PHE A 88 -2.42 5.66 -8.42
N TYR A 89 -3.14 4.92 -7.59
CA TYR A 89 -3.61 5.35 -6.28
C TYR A 89 -3.15 4.32 -5.26
N VAL A 90 -2.53 4.77 -4.18
CA VAL A 90 -2.23 3.94 -3.01
C VAL A 90 -2.88 4.56 -1.80
N VAL A 91 -3.69 3.76 -1.10
CA VAL A 91 -4.23 4.08 0.22
C VAL A 91 -3.58 3.18 1.25
N VAL A 92 -3.29 3.70 2.42
CA VAL A 92 -2.60 2.98 3.48
C VAL A 92 -2.90 3.59 4.84
N THR A 93 -2.96 2.77 5.88
CA THR A 93 -3.05 3.22 7.27
C THR A 93 -1.65 3.43 7.83
N ILE A 94 -1.44 4.58 8.48
CA ILE A 94 -0.24 4.87 9.28
C ILE A 94 -0.64 4.89 10.74
N ARG A 95 -0.27 3.84 11.50
CA ARG A 95 -0.53 3.75 12.93
C ARG A 95 0.61 4.35 13.74
N ARG A 96 0.27 5.28 14.62
CA ARG A 96 1.24 6.01 15.47
C ARG A 96 0.75 6.13 16.90
N PRO A 97 1.66 6.30 17.90
CA PRO A 97 1.26 6.65 19.25
C PRO A 97 0.55 8.00 19.30
N ALA A 98 -0.53 8.10 20.07
CA ALA A 98 -1.29 9.34 20.28
C ALA A 98 -0.86 10.11 21.54
N GLY A 99 0.16 9.64 22.27
CA GLY A 99 0.78 10.34 23.39
C GLY A 99 0.19 10.05 24.78
N ASP A 100 -0.99 9.45 24.88
CA ASP A 100 -1.68 9.10 26.15
C ASP A 100 -1.84 7.58 26.35
N GLY A 101 -1.09 6.79 25.60
CA GLY A 101 -1.22 5.34 25.52
C GLY A 101 -2.27 4.86 24.52
N ALA A 102 -2.98 5.77 23.85
CA ALA A 102 -3.82 5.49 22.70
C ALA A 102 -3.00 5.40 21.40
N VAL A 103 -3.63 4.92 20.34
CA VAL A 103 -3.06 4.91 19.00
C VAL A 103 -3.90 5.80 18.07
N HIS A 104 -3.24 6.31 17.06
CA HIS A 104 -3.80 7.11 15.97
C HIS A 104 -3.67 6.35 14.66
N ASP A 105 -4.73 6.27 13.89
CA ASP A 105 -4.74 5.60 12.59
C ASP A 105 -5.05 6.63 11.49
N ASP A 106 -3.99 7.13 10.84
CA ASP A 106 -4.12 8.04 9.71
C ASP A 106 -4.28 7.22 8.43
N ASN A 107 -5.46 7.25 7.82
CA ASN A 107 -5.65 6.65 6.49
C ASN A 107 -5.35 7.71 5.44
N ILE A 108 -4.26 7.51 4.70
CA ILE A 108 -3.76 8.46 3.70
C ILE A 108 -3.87 7.91 2.29
N ILE A 109 -3.91 8.81 1.31
CA ILE A 109 -3.80 8.51 -0.11
C ILE A 109 -2.64 9.25 -0.74
N VAL A 110 -1.90 8.56 -1.60
CA VAL A 110 -0.89 9.13 -2.50
C VAL A 110 -1.12 8.64 -3.92
N THR A 111 -0.70 9.44 -4.90
CA THR A 111 -0.94 9.17 -6.32
C THR A 111 0.31 9.41 -7.17
N THR A 112 0.37 8.73 -8.32
CA THR A 112 1.37 9.00 -9.36
C THR A 112 0.87 8.53 -10.74
N THR A 113 1.41 9.10 -11.80
CA THR A 113 1.24 8.59 -13.17
C THR A 113 2.40 7.68 -13.59
N ASP A 114 3.51 7.69 -12.85
CA ASP A 114 4.68 6.81 -13.07
C ASP A 114 5.02 6.06 -11.78
N PRO A 115 4.72 4.76 -11.69
CA PRO A 115 4.95 3.99 -10.47
C PRO A 115 6.43 3.76 -10.13
N ALA A 116 7.35 4.07 -11.06
CA ALA A 116 8.80 4.04 -10.83
C ALA A 116 9.37 5.44 -10.50
N GLY A 117 8.55 6.48 -10.54
CA GLY A 117 8.90 7.86 -10.24
C GLY A 117 8.41 8.31 -8.86
N ASP A 118 8.33 9.64 -8.69
CA ASP A 118 7.88 10.24 -7.45
C ASP A 118 6.37 10.07 -7.23
N TRP A 119 5.99 9.76 -6.01
CA TRP A 119 4.61 9.77 -5.54
C TRP A 119 4.26 11.12 -4.93
N SER A 120 2.99 11.49 -4.95
CA SER A 120 2.51 12.76 -4.39
C SER A 120 2.78 12.87 -2.88
N GLU A 121 2.66 14.08 -2.34
CA GLU A 121 2.47 14.24 -0.89
C GLU A 121 1.15 13.58 -0.47
N PRO A 122 1.09 13.04 0.76
CA PRO A 122 -0.08 12.34 1.25
C PRO A 122 -1.24 13.30 1.54
N VAL A 123 -2.44 12.82 1.26
CA VAL A 123 -3.68 13.47 1.68
C VAL A 123 -4.37 12.55 2.70
N THR A 124 -4.69 13.06 3.87
CA THR A 124 -5.45 12.31 4.88
C THR A 124 -6.90 12.17 4.44
N LEU A 125 -7.38 10.95 4.36
CA LEU A 125 -8.77 10.61 4.04
C LEU A 125 -9.61 10.49 5.31
N VAL A 126 -9.11 9.73 6.28
CA VAL A 126 -9.75 9.49 7.57
C VAL A 126 -8.68 9.47 8.64
N ASP A 127 -8.90 10.23 9.69
CA ASP A 127 -8.08 10.32 10.89
C ASP A 127 -8.94 9.87 12.08
N GLN A 128 -9.00 8.56 12.30
CA GLN A 128 -9.83 7.96 13.34
C GLN A 128 -9.18 6.68 13.85
N SER A 129 -9.00 6.60 15.15
CA SER A 129 -8.44 5.41 15.83
C SER A 129 -9.30 4.16 15.60
N GLY A 130 -8.65 3.05 15.29
CA GLY A 130 -9.29 1.75 15.05
C GLY A 130 -9.85 1.56 13.63
N VAL A 131 -9.66 2.50 12.73
CA VAL A 131 -10.11 2.43 11.33
C VAL A 131 -8.90 2.14 10.44
N ILE A 132 -8.77 0.90 9.98
CA ILE A 132 -7.58 0.38 9.29
C ILE A 132 -7.93 -0.31 7.95
N ASP A 133 -6.91 -0.71 7.20
CA ASP A 133 -6.97 -1.53 5.99
C ASP A 133 -7.86 -0.92 4.88
N PRO A 134 -7.54 0.31 4.43
CA PRO A 134 -8.34 1.02 3.44
C PRO A 134 -8.29 0.36 2.07
N SER A 135 -9.41 0.38 1.36
CA SER A 135 -9.53 -0.03 -0.03
C SER A 135 -10.24 1.02 -0.86
N LEU A 136 -9.92 1.11 -2.16
CA LEU A 136 -10.55 2.03 -3.09
C LEU A 136 -11.41 1.27 -4.09
N PHE A 137 -12.59 1.82 -4.36
CA PHE A 137 -13.46 1.44 -5.45
C PHE A 137 -13.81 2.67 -6.30
N PHE A 138 -13.69 2.54 -7.63
CA PHE A 138 -14.06 3.57 -8.60
C PHE A 138 -15.39 3.16 -9.21
N ASP A 139 -16.44 3.95 -8.94
CA ASP A 139 -17.79 3.70 -9.45
C ASP A 139 -17.97 4.28 -10.86
N ASP A 140 -18.85 3.70 -11.64
CA ASP A 140 -19.17 4.12 -13.01
C ASP A 140 -19.74 5.53 -13.10
N ASP A 141 -20.24 6.09 -12.00
CA ASP A 141 -20.73 7.47 -11.90
C ASP A 141 -19.63 8.50 -11.57
N GLY A 142 -18.37 8.08 -11.52
CA GLY A 142 -17.20 8.90 -11.25
C GLY A 142 -16.93 9.16 -9.76
N ARG A 143 -17.66 8.51 -8.86
CA ARG A 143 -17.34 8.54 -7.43
C ARG A 143 -16.19 7.59 -7.09
N ILE A 144 -15.34 8.04 -6.17
CA ILE A 144 -14.35 7.20 -5.54
C ILE A 144 -14.87 6.87 -4.14
N VAL A 145 -15.07 5.58 -3.89
CA VAL A 145 -15.50 5.07 -2.59
C VAL A 145 -14.28 4.54 -1.85
N VAL A 146 -14.11 4.97 -0.61
CA VAL A 146 -13.11 4.43 0.31
C VAL A 146 -13.82 3.47 1.25
N ASP A 147 -13.48 2.21 1.19
CA ASP A 147 -13.94 1.19 2.14
C ASP A 147 -12.83 0.98 3.19
N ILE A 148 -13.20 1.00 4.46
CA ILE A 148 -12.27 0.94 5.58
C ILE A 148 -12.88 0.04 6.66
N PHE A 149 -12.08 -0.79 7.29
CA PHE A 149 -12.52 -1.65 8.39
C PHE A 149 -12.86 -0.82 9.63
N PRO A 150 -14.12 -0.83 10.12
CA PRO A 150 -14.48 -0.10 11.33
C PRO A 150 -14.02 -0.84 12.59
N PRO A 151 -13.79 -0.13 13.72
CA PRO A 151 -13.25 -0.71 14.95
C PRO A 151 -14.13 -1.81 15.60
N ASP A 152 -15.43 -1.84 15.28
CA ASP A 152 -16.40 -2.75 15.92
C ASP A 152 -16.63 -4.05 15.13
N SER A 153 -15.83 -4.35 14.10
CA SER A 153 -16.01 -5.50 13.20
C SER A 153 -15.06 -6.68 13.45
N LEU A 154 -14.29 -6.66 14.56
CA LEU A 154 -13.41 -7.74 15.01
C LEU A 154 -13.96 -8.44 16.25
#